data_09eae925cc06b70d7eefcdc9ea2714f1
#
_entry.id   09eae925cc06b70d7eefcdc9ea2714f1
#
_cell.length_a   1.000
_cell.length_b   1.000
_cell.length_c   1.000
_cell.angle_alpha   90.00
_cell.angle_beta   90.00
_cell.angle_gamma   90.00
#
_symmetry.space_group_name_H-M   'P 1'
#
loop_
_entity.id
_entity.type
_entity.pdbx_description
1 polymer ?
#
loop_
_entity_poly.entity_id
_entity_poly.type
_entity_poly.pdbx_seq_one_letter_code
_entity_poly.pdbx_strand_id
1 'polypeptide(L)'
;MARDISGPPAGASSSEQPDVVGLDSADSAEADQPPGTVEAPPPVAAAEGPQPTPQPEKPRKLLYVTLPGCWGALILACLSFTPSLLPRGGIVQGLIWGITAAIGYGLGVLAAWIWRAFAGRDPRHPRRRSWTVLFISAAVLIVVSFGLGQYWQHEIRKLMGVTEYNIALVVASPFVAALVFCLILLIGRGLRGLYRWAAQLLNRWVGRSAAKAVGWTLVTGLAYLVVSGLLLQGFVNVMNSAYSVRDTRTAEGIHQPTTSLRSGGQGSLIPWDTLGWQGRNFIGKGPSVSEIEKFTGQPAMEPIRIYSGLASAADAESRADLAVRDLKRAGGFGRKDLLVVTTTGSGWVDPALVDTFEYLTGGDAATVAIQYSYLPSWISYLVDQSKARDAGRALFDAVYGAWSKLPQDQRPKLYVAGESLGSFGGEAAFTGENSMANLTNGALFAGPPNFNTLFREFTDHRDPGSPEVQPVYQDGQIVRFANDPTTGIPPNGQPWEGSRVLYMMHPSDPIVWWSPHLIFSEPDWISEPPGKDVLKGIFWMPFVTFWQVTADLPFATGVPGGHGHTYTSEYVDGFNAVIQPAGITPQDLTSLRKIIAGDE
;
A
#
# COMPACT_ATOMS: atom_id res chain seq x y z
N MET A 1 -11.15 46.91 16.15
CA MET A 1 -10.67 47.52 17.42
C MET A 1 -9.22 47.13 17.58
N ALA A 2 -8.34 48.06 17.38
CA ALA A 2 -6.89 47.93 17.36
C ALA A 2 -6.30 47.95 18.78
N ARG A 3 -5.12 47.32 18.88
CA ARG A 3 -3.94 47.67 19.71
C ARG A 3 -2.98 46.49 19.59
N ASP A 4 -1.93 46.46 18.88
CA ASP A 4 -0.70 47.25 18.77
C ASP A 4 0.04 47.44 20.11
N ILE A 5 1.29 47.04 20.19
CA ILE A 5 2.47 47.57 20.87
C ILE A 5 3.56 46.49 20.82
N SER A 6 4.53 46.53 19.91
CA SER A 6 5.85 47.18 19.88
C SER A 6 6.93 46.50 20.74
N GLY A 7 8.00 46.16 20.11
CA GLY A 7 9.28 45.53 20.51
C GLY A 7 10.32 46.56 21.09
N PRO A 8 11.65 46.41 20.89
CA PRO A 8 12.61 46.01 21.93
C PRO A 8 13.38 47.23 22.52
N PRO A 9 14.42 47.09 23.36
CA PRO A 9 15.73 47.37 22.82
C PRO A 9 16.94 46.58 23.39
N ALA A 10 18.02 46.73 22.67
CA ALA A 10 19.40 46.37 22.93
C ALA A 10 20.12 47.25 23.97
N GLY A 11 21.24 46.76 24.46
CA GLY A 11 22.29 47.52 25.17
C GLY A 11 23.31 46.52 25.65
N ALA A 12 24.47 46.33 25.16
CA ALA A 12 25.71 47.04 24.95
C ALA A 12 26.45 47.45 26.24
N SER A 13 27.71 47.10 26.21
CA SER A 13 28.94 47.67 26.82
C SER A 13 29.52 46.75 27.90
N SER A 14 30.71 46.36 27.78
CA SER A 14 32.04 46.94 27.66
C SER A 14 32.91 46.60 28.87
N SER A 15 34.11 46.11 28.51
CA SER A 15 35.43 46.48 29.10
C SER A 15 35.72 46.08 30.54
N GLU A 16 36.82 45.38 30.79
CA GLU A 16 38.11 46.00 31.05
C GLU A 16 39.18 44.96 31.28
N GLN A 17 40.32 45.13 30.61
CA GLN A 17 41.63 44.70 31.09
C GLN A 17 42.14 45.73 32.11
N PRO A 18 43.10 45.38 32.98
CA PRO A 18 44.48 45.86 32.79
C PRO A 18 45.57 44.82 33.15
N ASP A 19 46.58 44.71 32.34
CA ASP A 19 47.94 45.26 32.45
C ASP A 19 48.61 45.21 33.87
N VAL A 20 49.79 44.69 33.92
CA VAL A 20 51.17 45.12 33.68
C VAL A 20 52.14 44.83 34.83
N VAL A 21 53.42 44.66 34.51
CA VAL A 21 54.70 44.87 35.23
C VAL A 21 55.23 43.65 35.99
N GLY A 22 56.42 43.14 35.74
CA GLY A 22 57.64 43.65 35.10
C GLY A 22 58.83 43.42 36.01
N LEU A 23 59.99 43.37 35.37
CA LEU A 23 61.35 43.53 35.90
C LEU A 23 62.08 42.29 36.37
N ASP A 24 63.07 41.88 35.60
CA ASP A 24 64.51 42.28 35.61
C ASP A 24 65.32 41.50 36.65
N SER A 25 66.42 40.96 36.35
CA SER A 25 67.70 41.30 35.84
C SER A 25 68.63 40.10 35.94
N ALA A 26 69.37 39.75 34.93
CA ALA A 26 70.82 39.94 34.78
C ALA A 26 71.68 39.30 35.84
N ASP A 27 72.62 38.49 35.48
CA ASP A 27 73.99 38.81 35.21
C ASP A 27 74.82 37.57 34.94
N SER A 28 75.50 37.58 33.85
CA SER A 28 76.92 37.56 33.48
C SER A 28 77.82 36.39 33.88
N ALA A 29 78.45 35.90 32.84
CA ALA A 29 79.90 35.69 32.64
C ALA A 29 80.48 34.37 33.17
N GLU A 30 81.38 33.65 32.60
CA GLU A 30 82.47 33.91 31.68
C GLU A 30 83.07 32.56 31.28
N ALA A 31 83.41 32.45 30.04
CA ALA A 31 84.53 31.79 29.35
C ALA A 31 85.28 30.64 30.06
N ASP A 32 85.41 29.48 29.35
CA ASP A 32 86.76 29.06 28.94
C ASP A 32 86.71 28.01 27.80
N GLN A 33 87.50 28.14 26.78
CA GLN A 33 87.84 27.18 25.73
C GLN A 33 89.34 26.85 25.85
N PRO A 34 89.85 25.89 25.03
CA PRO A 34 89.62 24.52 24.64
C PRO A 34 90.80 23.60 25.07
N PRO A 35 91.12 22.45 24.60
CA PRO A 35 91.22 21.96 23.23
C PRO A 35 90.96 20.40 23.05
N GLY A 36 90.86 19.96 21.80
CA GLY A 36 91.18 18.59 21.43
C GLY A 36 90.15 17.89 20.52
N THR A 37 90.33 18.12 19.24
CA THR A 37 89.74 17.31 18.17
C THR A 37 90.23 15.88 18.24
N VAL A 38 89.24 14.94 18.39
CA VAL A 38 89.41 13.53 17.99
C VAL A 38 88.33 13.21 17.00
N GLU A 39 88.68 12.94 15.78
CA GLU A 39 87.89 12.52 14.67
C GLU A 39 87.22 11.21 14.98
N ALA A 40 85.87 11.18 14.96
CA ALA A 40 85.10 9.97 15.14
C ALA A 40 84.93 9.24 13.79
N PRO A 41 85.03 7.89 13.76
CA PRO A 41 84.88 7.13 12.54
C PRO A 41 83.44 7.20 12.01
N PRO A 42 83.21 7.08 10.65
CA PRO A 42 81.94 7.20 10.03
C PRO A 42 80.97 6.12 10.55
N PRO A 43 79.67 6.43 10.68
CA PRO A 43 78.69 5.47 11.14
C PRO A 43 78.54 4.30 10.15
N VAL A 44 78.76 3.10 10.68
CA VAL A 44 78.50 1.84 10.00
C VAL A 44 77.04 1.81 9.62
N ALA A 45 76.76 1.68 8.29
CA ALA A 45 75.39 1.50 7.79
C ALA A 45 74.72 0.35 8.56
N ALA A 46 73.68 0.69 9.31
CA ALA A 46 72.79 -0.31 9.92
C ALA A 46 72.22 -1.19 8.81
N ALA A 47 72.54 -2.46 8.85
CA ALA A 47 71.93 -3.45 7.96
C ALA A 47 70.41 -3.37 8.09
N GLU A 48 69.72 -3.04 7.00
CA GLU A 48 68.28 -3.15 6.90
C GLU A 48 67.90 -4.59 7.27
N GLY A 49 67.20 -4.75 8.41
CA GLY A 49 66.62 -6.00 8.77
C GLY A 49 65.63 -6.44 7.64
N PRO A 50 65.43 -7.73 7.46
CA PRO A 50 64.59 -8.24 6.40
C PRO A 50 63.19 -7.60 6.48
N GLN A 51 62.79 -6.86 5.45
CA GLN A 51 61.45 -6.31 5.32
C GLN A 51 60.45 -7.46 5.48
N PRO A 52 59.39 -7.32 6.32
CA PRO A 52 58.37 -8.37 6.47
C PRO A 52 57.74 -8.62 5.10
N THR A 53 57.94 -9.82 4.57
CA THR A 53 57.31 -10.28 3.36
C THR A 53 55.79 -10.07 3.48
N PRO A 54 55.15 -9.45 2.47
CA PRO A 54 53.68 -9.30 2.48
C PRO A 54 53.05 -10.66 2.64
N GLN A 55 52.39 -10.89 3.78
CA GLN A 55 51.62 -12.10 3.96
C GLN A 55 50.54 -12.12 2.89
N PRO A 56 50.35 -13.24 2.14
CA PRO A 56 49.30 -13.32 1.14
C PRO A 56 47.94 -13.08 1.84
N GLU A 57 47.22 -12.06 1.36
CA GLU A 57 45.85 -11.79 1.84
C GLU A 57 45.04 -13.05 1.65
N LYS A 58 44.61 -13.64 2.76
CA LYS A 58 43.69 -14.81 2.75
C LYS A 58 42.49 -14.45 1.89
N PRO A 59 42.08 -15.28 0.93
CA PRO A 59 40.94 -15.01 0.08
C PRO A 59 39.72 -14.69 0.94
N ARG A 60 39.17 -13.50 0.77
CA ARG A 60 37.97 -13.05 1.51
C ARG A 60 36.84 -14.01 1.16
N LYS A 61 36.39 -14.81 2.13
CA LYS A 61 35.22 -15.70 1.95
C LYS A 61 34.01 -14.87 1.52
N LEU A 62 33.42 -15.21 0.40
CA LEU A 62 32.29 -14.49 -0.21
C LEU A 62 31.10 -14.38 0.75
N LEU A 63 30.93 -15.33 1.65
CA LEU A 63 29.86 -15.44 2.65
C LEU A 63 30.41 -15.37 4.09
N TYR A 64 31.06 -14.26 4.47
CA TYR A 64 31.39 -14.03 5.87
C TYR A 64 30.17 -13.47 6.62
N VAL A 65 29.63 -14.25 7.57
CA VAL A 65 28.52 -13.82 8.44
C VAL A 65 29.00 -13.53 9.86
N THR A 66 28.32 -12.61 10.52
CA THR A 66 28.64 -12.19 11.90
C THR A 66 27.66 -12.83 12.88
N LEU A 67 28.14 -13.20 14.06
CA LEU A 67 27.31 -13.84 15.09
C LEU A 67 26.11 -12.94 15.51
N PRO A 68 26.30 -11.63 15.81
CA PRO A 68 25.16 -10.74 16.14
C PRO A 68 24.15 -10.60 14.99
N GLY A 69 24.63 -10.54 13.75
CA GLY A 69 23.74 -10.53 12.59
C GLY A 69 22.91 -11.80 12.48
N CYS A 70 23.52 -12.98 12.74
CA CYS A 70 22.79 -14.25 12.70
C CYS A 70 21.74 -14.36 13.81
N TRP A 71 21.99 -13.81 15.01
CA TRP A 71 20.98 -13.73 16.07
C TRP A 71 19.81 -12.82 15.67
N GLY A 72 20.10 -11.63 15.13
CA GLY A 72 19.05 -10.74 14.61
C GLY A 72 18.23 -11.40 13.48
N ALA A 73 18.92 -12.09 12.55
CA ALA A 73 18.25 -12.85 11.50
C ALA A 73 17.32 -13.93 12.07
N LEU A 74 17.80 -14.70 13.04
CA LEU A 74 17.01 -15.75 13.68
C LEU A 74 15.76 -15.19 14.36
N ILE A 75 15.89 -14.11 15.11
CA ILE A 75 14.77 -13.47 15.82
C ILE A 75 13.68 -13.05 14.84
N LEU A 76 14.01 -12.21 13.84
CA LEU A 76 13.00 -11.73 12.89
C LEU A 76 12.48 -12.84 11.96
N ALA A 77 13.30 -13.85 11.66
CA ALA A 77 12.87 -15.04 10.95
C ALA A 77 11.78 -15.81 11.71
N CYS A 78 11.97 -16.05 13.01
CA CYS A 78 10.97 -16.72 13.86
C CYS A 78 9.68 -15.88 13.97
N LEU A 79 9.81 -14.58 14.13
CA LEU A 79 8.67 -13.66 14.22
C LEU A 79 7.86 -13.56 12.92
N SER A 80 8.46 -13.87 11.76
CA SER A 80 7.74 -13.89 10.48
C SER A 80 6.63 -14.93 10.38
N PHE A 81 6.61 -15.91 11.29
CA PHE A 81 5.57 -16.94 11.37
C PHE A 81 4.35 -16.54 12.20
N THR A 82 4.37 -15.37 12.85
CA THR A 82 3.22 -14.86 13.60
C THR A 82 2.01 -14.62 12.70
N PRO A 83 0.77 -14.59 13.25
CA PRO A 83 -0.44 -14.39 12.49
C PRO A 83 -0.41 -13.10 11.66
N SER A 84 -1.10 -13.12 10.55
CA SER A 84 -1.36 -11.99 9.66
C SER A 84 -2.84 -11.97 9.28
N LEU A 85 -3.20 -11.11 8.35
CA LEU A 85 -4.59 -10.91 7.94
C LEU A 85 -5.12 -12.08 7.11
N LEU A 86 -4.31 -12.61 6.15
CA LEU A 86 -4.76 -13.61 5.19
C LEU A 86 -4.00 -14.94 5.29
N PRO A 87 -4.60 -16.04 4.81
CA PRO A 87 -3.90 -17.32 4.68
C PRO A 87 -2.83 -17.22 3.59
N ARG A 88 -1.63 -17.77 3.87
CA ARG A 88 -0.46 -17.68 2.97
C ARG A 88 -0.04 -19.02 2.42
N GLY A 89 0.32 -19.03 1.15
CA GLY A 89 1.03 -20.14 0.53
C GLY A 89 2.51 -20.19 0.98
N GLY A 90 3.12 -21.36 0.90
CA GLY A 90 4.49 -21.59 1.38
C GLY A 90 5.55 -20.71 0.69
N ILE A 91 5.39 -20.38 -0.60
CA ILE A 91 6.31 -19.49 -1.32
C ILE A 91 6.29 -18.08 -0.69
N VAL A 92 5.10 -17.54 -0.44
CA VAL A 92 4.92 -16.21 0.16
C VAL A 92 5.50 -16.18 1.56
N GLN A 93 5.24 -17.21 2.38
CA GLN A 93 5.86 -17.36 3.69
C GLN A 93 7.39 -17.41 3.60
N GLY A 94 7.94 -18.11 2.61
CA GLY A 94 9.39 -18.16 2.36
C GLY A 94 9.98 -16.79 1.99
N LEU A 95 9.27 -16.00 1.18
CA LEU A 95 9.68 -14.63 0.84
C LEU A 95 9.74 -13.74 2.09
N ILE A 96 8.67 -13.72 2.90
CA ILE A 96 8.61 -12.93 4.15
C ILE A 96 9.72 -13.36 5.08
N TRP A 97 9.89 -14.65 5.29
CA TRP A 97 10.93 -15.21 6.15
C TRP A 97 12.33 -14.79 5.71
N GLY A 98 12.65 -14.88 4.42
CA GLY A 98 13.96 -14.48 3.88
C GLY A 98 14.21 -12.96 4.00
N ILE A 99 13.20 -12.13 3.72
CA ILE A 99 13.28 -10.66 3.83
C ILE A 99 13.49 -10.26 5.30
N THR A 100 12.65 -10.74 6.20
CA THR A 100 12.73 -10.40 7.63
C THR A 100 14.04 -10.90 8.26
N ALA A 101 14.52 -12.09 7.88
CA ALA A 101 15.83 -12.58 8.29
C ALA A 101 16.96 -11.65 7.82
N ALA A 102 16.91 -11.14 6.59
CA ALA A 102 17.91 -10.21 6.07
C ALA A 102 17.89 -8.86 6.80
N ILE A 103 16.71 -8.32 7.10
CA ILE A 103 16.54 -7.12 7.92
C ILE A 103 17.10 -7.36 9.32
N GLY A 104 16.71 -8.46 9.96
CA GLY A 104 17.22 -8.84 11.29
C GLY A 104 18.74 -8.99 11.32
N TYR A 105 19.33 -9.57 10.26
CA TYR A 105 20.78 -9.62 10.13
C TYR A 105 21.41 -8.23 10.10
N GLY A 106 20.85 -7.32 9.31
CA GLY A 106 21.31 -5.94 9.23
C GLY A 106 21.21 -5.22 10.59
N LEU A 107 20.07 -5.34 11.27
CA LEU A 107 19.84 -4.75 12.58
C LEU A 107 20.79 -5.33 13.65
N GLY A 108 21.02 -6.63 13.66
CA GLY A 108 21.96 -7.28 14.56
C GLY A 108 23.41 -6.83 14.36
N VAL A 109 23.82 -6.62 13.11
CA VAL A 109 25.13 -6.03 12.76
C VAL A 109 25.22 -4.58 13.23
N LEU A 110 24.18 -3.78 12.99
CA LEU A 110 24.10 -2.37 13.37
C LEU A 110 24.12 -2.23 14.91
N ALA A 111 23.31 -2.96 15.60
CA ALA A 111 23.27 -2.95 17.08
C ALA A 111 24.63 -3.32 17.69
N ALA A 112 25.29 -4.34 17.15
CA ALA A 112 26.62 -4.71 17.61
C ALA A 112 27.69 -3.67 17.26
N TRP A 113 27.53 -2.92 16.16
CA TRP A 113 28.41 -1.80 15.81
C TRP A 113 28.21 -0.63 16.76
N ILE A 114 26.96 -0.23 17.01
CA ILE A 114 26.60 0.83 17.96
C ILE A 114 27.17 0.49 19.36
N TRP A 115 26.86 -0.71 19.87
CA TRP A 115 27.34 -1.16 21.17
C TRP A 115 28.87 -1.07 21.31
N ARG A 116 29.61 -1.50 20.28
CA ARG A 116 31.07 -1.43 20.29
C ARG A 116 31.59 0.01 20.24
N ALA A 117 30.93 0.88 19.49
CA ALA A 117 31.30 2.30 19.45
C ALA A 117 31.16 2.96 20.81
N PHE A 118 30.06 2.72 21.53
CA PHE A 118 29.85 3.24 22.88
C PHE A 118 30.71 2.57 23.94
N ALA A 119 30.99 1.28 23.82
CA ALA A 119 31.78 0.52 24.81
C ALA A 119 33.31 0.62 24.59
N GLY A 120 33.77 1.30 23.53
CA GLY A 120 35.21 1.40 23.19
C GLY A 120 35.88 0.03 22.96
N ARG A 121 35.11 -0.97 22.47
CA ARG A 121 35.61 -2.36 22.36
C ARG A 121 35.85 -2.75 20.90
N ASP A 122 37.01 -3.40 20.69
CA ASP A 122 37.34 -3.97 19.38
C ASP A 122 36.52 -5.23 19.03
N PRO A 123 36.34 -5.52 17.74
CA PRO A 123 35.68 -6.73 17.28
C PRO A 123 36.43 -7.98 17.76
N ARG A 124 35.80 -8.81 18.59
CA ARG A 124 36.34 -10.09 19.00
C ARG A 124 35.85 -11.22 18.10
N HIS A 125 36.71 -12.18 17.77
CA HIS A 125 36.29 -13.41 17.11
C HIS A 125 35.44 -14.25 18.06
N PRO A 126 34.20 -14.62 17.65
CA PRO A 126 33.33 -15.43 18.50
C PRO A 126 33.92 -16.82 18.69
N ARG A 127 33.80 -17.34 19.91
CA ARG A 127 34.25 -18.68 20.26
C ARG A 127 33.40 -19.73 19.57
N ARG A 128 33.92 -20.91 19.29
CA ARG A 128 33.19 -22.04 18.70
C ARG A 128 31.89 -22.36 19.48
N ARG A 129 31.93 -22.31 20.79
CA ARG A 129 30.75 -22.51 21.65
C ARG A 129 29.59 -21.53 21.33
N SER A 130 29.88 -20.27 21.03
CA SER A 130 28.84 -19.28 20.70
C SER A 130 28.12 -19.61 19.37
N TRP A 131 28.84 -20.17 18.42
CA TRP A 131 28.23 -20.67 17.18
C TRP A 131 27.41 -21.94 17.42
N THR A 132 27.89 -22.86 18.26
CA THR A 132 27.13 -24.06 18.63
C THR A 132 25.82 -23.70 19.32
N VAL A 133 25.84 -22.73 20.26
CA VAL A 133 24.62 -22.22 20.91
C VAL A 133 23.67 -21.63 19.88
N LEU A 134 24.14 -20.79 18.95
CA LEU A 134 23.31 -20.25 17.90
C LEU A 134 22.67 -21.35 17.05
N PHE A 135 23.43 -22.36 16.61
CA PHE A 135 22.89 -23.43 15.76
C PHE A 135 21.83 -24.28 16.47
N ILE A 136 22.07 -24.61 17.75
CA ILE A 136 21.08 -25.37 18.56
C ILE A 136 19.82 -24.51 18.75
N SER A 137 19.99 -23.24 19.14
CA SER A 137 18.86 -22.33 19.31
C SER A 137 18.10 -22.12 18.00
N ALA A 138 18.80 -21.98 16.86
CA ALA A 138 18.17 -21.85 15.56
C ALA A 138 17.36 -23.10 15.18
N ALA A 139 17.92 -24.30 15.39
CA ALA A 139 17.20 -25.53 15.11
C ALA A 139 15.91 -25.64 15.93
N VAL A 140 15.96 -25.36 17.24
CA VAL A 140 14.79 -25.42 18.11
C VAL A 140 13.78 -24.34 17.76
N LEU A 141 14.22 -23.09 17.71
CA LEU A 141 13.30 -21.94 17.49
C LEU A 141 12.64 -21.98 16.11
N ILE A 142 13.38 -22.34 15.06
CA ILE A 142 12.81 -22.47 13.72
C ILE A 142 11.74 -23.57 13.67
N VAL A 143 12.02 -24.74 14.25
CA VAL A 143 11.05 -25.84 14.29
C VAL A 143 9.79 -25.45 15.05
N VAL A 144 9.93 -24.82 16.23
CA VAL A 144 8.80 -24.36 17.03
C VAL A 144 8.01 -23.26 16.32
N SER A 145 8.70 -22.23 15.80
CA SER A 145 8.02 -21.12 15.09
C SER A 145 7.35 -21.60 13.80
N PHE A 146 7.97 -22.52 13.07
CA PHE A 146 7.37 -23.13 11.88
C PHE A 146 6.09 -23.91 12.25
N GLY A 147 6.14 -24.74 13.29
CA GLY A 147 4.98 -25.49 13.79
C GLY A 147 3.83 -24.58 14.23
N LEU A 148 4.14 -23.55 15.04
CA LEU A 148 3.15 -22.54 15.44
C LEU A 148 2.62 -21.77 14.23
N GLY A 149 3.47 -21.41 13.28
CA GLY A 149 3.06 -20.75 12.04
C GLY A 149 2.07 -21.60 11.24
N GLN A 150 2.29 -22.92 11.11
CA GLN A 150 1.34 -23.82 10.44
C GLN A 150 0.01 -23.91 11.20
N TYR A 151 0.06 -23.95 12.52
CA TYR A 151 -1.15 -23.91 13.36
C TYR A 151 -1.97 -22.62 13.11
N TRP A 152 -1.35 -21.44 13.18
CA TRP A 152 -2.03 -20.19 12.90
C TRP A 152 -2.56 -20.09 11.47
N GLN A 153 -1.79 -20.56 10.49
CA GLN A 153 -2.23 -20.60 9.09
C GLN A 153 -3.43 -21.55 8.89
N HIS A 154 -3.52 -22.62 9.67
CA HIS A 154 -4.70 -23.48 9.69
C HIS A 154 -5.91 -22.77 10.28
N GLU A 155 -5.75 -22.09 11.42
CA GLU A 155 -6.84 -21.34 12.06
C GLU A 155 -7.34 -20.17 11.17
N ILE A 156 -6.44 -19.44 10.48
CA ILE A 156 -6.85 -18.38 9.54
C ILE A 156 -7.67 -18.98 8.39
N ARG A 157 -7.20 -20.08 7.78
CA ARG A 157 -7.96 -20.76 6.72
C ARG A 157 -9.33 -21.23 7.19
N LYS A 158 -9.40 -21.80 8.37
CA LYS A 158 -10.66 -22.24 8.97
C LYS A 158 -11.61 -21.08 9.22
N LEU A 159 -11.09 -19.95 9.72
CA LEU A 159 -11.86 -18.73 9.97
C LEU A 159 -12.49 -18.17 8.70
N MET A 160 -11.80 -18.27 7.56
CA MET A 160 -12.24 -17.74 6.26
C MET A 160 -12.86 -18.82 5.34
N GLY A 161 -13.02 -20.06 5.80
CA GLY A 161 -13.58 -21.14 4.97
C GLY A 161 -12.68 -21.59 3.82
N VAL A 162 -11.37 -21.26 3.83
CA VAL A 162 -10.43 -21.64 2.78
C VAL A 162 -9.97 -23.09 2.97
N THR A 163 -10.28 -23.95 2.02
CA THR A 163 -9.96 -25.38 2.08
C THR A 163 -8.64 -25.75 1.40
N GLU A 164 -8.13 -24.91 0.51
CA GLU A 164 -6.93 -25.17 -0.26
C GLU A 164 -5.67 -25.20 0.62
N TYR A 165 -4.92 -26.30 0.54
CA TYR A 165 -3.64 -26.47 1.24
C TYR A 165 -2.67 -27.27 0.38
N ASN A 166 -1.57 -26.63 -0.02
CA ASN A 166 -0.52 -27.28 -0.82
C ASN A 166 0.73 -27.53 0.04
N ILE A 167 0.87 -28.77 0.52
CA ILE A 167 2.00 -29.20 1.38
C ILE A 167 3.36 -29.06 0.68
N ALA A 168 3.42 -29.25 -0.65
CA ALA A 168 4.68 -29.14 -1.38
C ALA A 168 5.22 -27.71 -1.35
N LEU A 169 4.35 -26.71 -1.43
CA LEU A 169 4.75 -25.30 -1.31
C LEU A 169 5.19 -24.96 0.11
N VAL A 170 4.60 -25.58 1.12
CA VAL A 170 5.02 -25.38 2.52
C VAL A 170 6.44 -25.93 2.73
N VAL A 171 6.74 -27.11 2.19
CA VAL A 171 8.08 -27.71 2.22
C VAL A 171 9.11 -26.89 1.43
N ALA A 172 8.67 -26.18 0.39
CA ALA A 172 9.54 -25.29 -0.38
C ALA A 172 9.92 -23.99 0.37
N SER A 173 9.15 -23.57 1.38
CA SER A 173 9.33 -22.28 2.06
C SER A 173 10.72 -22.02 2.64
N PRO A 174 11.42 -22.96 3.31
CA PRO A 174 12.77 -22.73 3.83
C PRO A 174 13.81 -22.56 2.70
N PHE A 175 13.63 -23.20 1.55
CA PHE A 175 14.52 -23.02 0.39
C PHE A 175 14.36 -21.64 -0.23
N VAL A 176 13.10 -21.17 -0.38
CA VAL A 176 12.80 -19.82 -0.83
C VAL A 176 13.38 -18.80 0.15
N ALA A 177 13.20 -19.00 1.46
CA ALA A 177 13.74 -18.12 2.49
C ALA A 177 15.29 -18.04 2.43
N ALA A 178 15.97 -19.17 2.29
CA ALA A 178 17.42 -19.21 2.16
C ALA A 178 17.90 -18.49 0.89
N LEU A 179 17.23 -18.71 -0.24
CA LEU A 179 17.53 -18.06 -1.51
C LEU A 179 17.39 -16.53 -1.40
N VAL A 180 16.26 -16.05 -0.89
CA VAL A 180 15.96 -14.61 -0.72
C VAL A 180 16.95 -13.97 0.26
N PHE A 181 17.19 -14.60 1.41
CA PHE A 181 18.17 -14.13 2.38
C PHE A 181 19.57 -13.99 1.75
N CYS A 182 20.06 -15.03 1.05
CA CYS A 182 21.36 -14.99 0.38
C CYS A 182 21.41 -13.92 -0.69
N LEU A 183 20.37 -13.77 -1.51
CA LEU A 183 20.30 -12.75 -2.55
C LEU A 183 20.39 -11.34 -1.98
N ILE A 184 19.60 -11.01 -0.94
CA ILE A 184 19.63 -9.70 -0.28
C ILE A 184 21.01 -9.43 0.33
N LEU A 185 21.63 -10.42 0.97
CA LEU A 185 22.97 -10.29 1.50
C LEU A 185 24.02 -10.05 0.40
N LEU A 186 23.92 -10.72 -0.74
CA LEU A 186 24.82 -10.52 -1.88
C LEU A 186 24.66 -9.12 -2.48
N ILE A 187 23.41 -8.65 -2.67
CA ILE A 187 23.12 -7.28 -3.13
C ILE A 187 23.73 -6.26 -2.15
N GLY A 188 23.47 -6.40 -0.85
CA GLY A 188 24.02 -5.49 0.16
C GLY A 188 25.55 -5.47 0.20
N ARG A 189 26.20 -6.62 -0.06
CA ARG A 189 27.67 -6.70 -0.16
C ARG A 189 28.18 -6.10 -1.44
N GLY A 190 27.48 -6.31 -2.55
CA GLY A 190 27.80 -5.67 -3.83
C GLY A 190 27.77 -4.15 -3.73
N LEU A 191 26.68 -3.59 -3.16
CA LEU A 191 26.56 -2.16 -2.91
C LEU A 191 27.67 -1.63 -1.98
N ARG A 192 27.99 -2.36 -0.93
CA ARG A 192 29.08 -2.02 -0.04
C ARG A 192 30.45 -2.11 -0.73
N GLY A 193 30.64 -3.07 -1.63
CA GLY A 193 31.83 -3.18 -2.48
C GLY A 193 31.96 -1.99 -3.41
N LEU A 194 30.88 -1.64 -4.09
CA LEU A 194 30.80 -0.49 -4.99
C LEU A 194 31.09 0.82 -4.24
N TYR A 195 30.49 1.00 -3.05
CA TYR A 195 30.79 2.14 -2.18
C TYR A 195 32.28 2.24 -1.85
N ARG A 196 32.91 1.14 -1.44
CA ARG A 196 34.34 1.12 -1.09
C ARG A 196 35.21 1.48 -2.29
N TRP A 197 34.90 0.94 -3.45
CA TRP A 197 35.59 1.24 -4.71
C TRP A 197 35.42 2.72 -5.06
N ALA A 198 34.20 3.26 -5.03
CA ALA A 198 33.95 4.69 -5.29
C ALA A 198 34.69 5.59 -4.30
N ALA A 199 34.64 5.28 -3.01
CA ALA A 199 35.35 6.04 -1.98
C ALA A 199 36.88 5.99 -2.14
N GLN A 200 37.44 4.85 -2.57
CA GLN A 200 38.89 4.75 -2.88
C GLN A 200 39.27 5.57 -4.10
N LEU A 201 38.44 5.59 -5.13
CA LEU A 201 38.65 6.40 -6.32
C LEU A 201 38.63 7.90 -5.99
N LEU A 202 37.61 8.33 -5.25
CA LEU A 202 37.45 9.73 -4.85
C LEU A 202 38.53 10.22 -3.87
N ASN A 203 39.07 9.32 -3.02
CA ASN A 203 40.13 9.68 -2.07
C ASN A 203 41.42 10.18 -2.71
N ARG A 204 41.57 10.00 -4.04
CA ARG A 204 42.68 10.56 -4.81
C ARG A 204 42.55 12.07 -5.06
N TRP A 205 41.31 12.59 -5.01
CA TRP A 205 40.94 13.96 -5.35
C TRP A 205 40.49 14.79 -4.15
N VAL A 206 39.89 14.15 -3.14
CA VAL A 206 39.33 14.80 -1.95
C VAL A 206 39.74 14.03 -0.70
N GLY A 207 39.79 14.70 0.45
CA GLY A 207 40.16 14.06 1.74
C GLY A 207 39.29 12.85 2.11
N ARG A 208 39.82 11.93 2.92
CA ARG A 208 39.20 10.64 3.27
C ARG A 208 37.77 10.75 3.75
N SER A 209 37.44 11.76 4.55
CA SER A 209 36.07 11.94 5.10
C SER A 209 35.10 12.39 4.02
N ALA A 210 35.52 13.34 3.15
CA ALA A 210 34.72 13.80 2.03
C ALA A 210 34.52 12.67 0.99
N ALA A 211 35.53 11.88 0.68
CA ALA A 211 35.45 10.74 -0.22
C ALA A 211 34.44 9.68 0.26
N LYS A 212 34.36 9.45 1.57
CA LYS A 212 33.34 8.54 2.16
C LYS A 212 31.93 9.12 2.00
N ALA A 213 31.73 10.39 2.35
CA ALA A 213 30.39 11.02 2.26
C ALA A 213 29.92 11.05 0.78
N VAL A 214 30.74 11.56 -0.13
CA VAL A 214 30.41 11.61 -1.56
C VAL A 214 30.22 10.21 -2.14
N GLY A 215 31.05 9.23 -1.77
CA GLY A 215 30.90 7.84 -2.20
C GLY A 215 29.56 7.23 -1.75
N TRP A 216 29.11 7.51 -0.53
CA TRP A 216 27.80 7.09 -0.03
C TRP A 216 26.67 7.76 -0.84
N THR A 217 26.72 9.07 -1.01
CA THR A 217 25.71 9.81 -1.78
C THR A 217 25.60 9.30 -3.22
N LEU A 218 26.75 9.10 -3.89
CA LEU A 218 26.78 8.60 -5.26
C LEU A 218 26.20 7.17 -5.38
N VAL A 219 26.62 6.25 -4.51
CA VAL A 219 26.13 4.87 -4.57
C VAL A 219 24.65 4.77 -4.19
N THR A 220 24.21 5.52 -3.17
CA THR A 220 22.80 5.58 -2.79
C THR A 220 21.97 6.24 -3.89
N GLY A 221 22.43 7.34 -4.45
CA GLY A 221 21.77 8.02 -5.57
C GLY A 221 21.69 7.15 -6.82
N LEU A 222 22.77 6.45 -7.17
CA LEU A 222 22.77 5.51 -8.29
C LEU A 222 21.83 4.33 -8.04
N ALA A 223 21.85 3.75 -6.83
CA ALA A 223 20.93 2.66 -6.47
C ALA A 223 19.47 3.12 -6.55
N TYR A 224 19.17 4.32 -6.07
CA TYR A 224 17.84 4.92 -6.19
C TYR A 224 17.42 5.12 -7.66
N LEU A 225 18.29 5.70 -8.50
CA LEU A 225 18.02 5.90 -9.93
C LEU A 225 17.84 4.59 -10.69
N VAL A 226 18.62 3.56 -10.35
CA VAL A 226 18.45 2.22 -10.96
C VAL A 226 17.14 1.59 -10.54
N VAL A 227 16.79 1.66 -9.27
CA VAL A 227 15.54 1.06 -8.76
C VAL A 227 14.32 1.83 -9.25
N SER A 228 14.26 3.15 -9.05
CA SER A 228 13.08 3.96 -9.38
C SER A 228 12.99 4.28 -10.88
N GLY A 229 14.11 4.60 -11.54
CA GLY A 229 14.12 4.96 -12.94
C GLY A 229 14.14 3.75 -13.88
N LEU A 230 15.14 2.88 -13.73
CA LEU A 230 15.33 1.80 -14.70
C LEU A 230 14.45 0.57 -14.41
N LEU A 231 14.49 0.06 -13.17
CA LEU A 231 13.78 -1.19 -12.85
C LEU A 231 12.28 -0.97 -12.72
N LEU A 232 11.84 0.02 -11.92
CA LEU A 232 10.42 0.28 -11.73
C LEU A 232 9.77 0.80 -13.01
N GLN A 233 10.36 1.82 -13.65
CA GLN A 233 9.81 2.37 -14.88
C GLN A 233 9.83 1.35 -16.02
N GLY A 234 10.91 0.57 -16.15
CA GLY A 234 11.01 -0.53 -17.10
C GLY A 234 9.93 -1.59 -16.86
N PHE A 235 9.73 -1.99 -15.61
CA PHE A 235 8.67 -2.92 -15.23
C PHE A 235 7.27 -2.38 -15.57
N VAL A 236 6.98 -1.14 -15.19
CA VAL A 236 5.70 -0.46 -15.49
C VAL A 236 5.46 -0.39 -17.00
N ASN A 237 6.46 -0.03 -17.79
CA ASN A 237 6.36 0.03 -19.26
C ASN A 237 6.08 -1.34 -19.88
N VAL A 238 6.77 -2.40 -19.42
CA VAL A 238 6.53 -3.78 -19.87
C VAL A 238 5.11 -4.22 -19.51
N MET A 239 4.67 -3.95 -18.29
CA MET A 239 3.32 -4.27 -17.85
C MET A 239 2.26 -3.51 -18.65
N ASN A 240 2.41 -2.20 -18.83
CA ASN A 240 1.51 -1.41 -19.66
C ASN A 240 1.41 -1.99 -21.08
N SER A 241 2.54 -2.34 -21.70
CA SER A 241 2.54 -2.94 -23.04
C SER A 241 1.87 -4.30 -23.08
N ALA A 242 2.08 -5.15 -22.08
CA ALA A 242 1.46 -6.47 -22.00
C ALA A 242 -0.06 -6.37 -21.79
N TYR A 243 -0.50 -5.51 -20.88
CA TYR A 243 -1.93 -5.35 -20.59
C TYR A 243 -2.69 -4.55 -21.64
N SER A 244 -2.04 -3.60 -22.34
CA SER A 244 -2.67 -2.92 -23.48
C SER A 244 -3.03 -3.88 -24.62
N VAL A 245 -2.21 -4.92 -24.87
CA VAL A 245 -2.53 -5.98 -25.83
C VAL A 245 -3.74 -6.80 -25.37
N ARG A 246 -3.85 -7.10 -24.07
CA ARG A 246 -5.02 -7.77 -23.51
C ARG A 246 -6.29 -6.91 -23.65
N ASP A 247 -6.16 -5.62 -23.50
CA ASP A 247 -7.27 -4.66 -23.53
C ASP A 247 -7.97 -4.59 -24.91
N THR A 248 -7.27 -4.99 -25.98
CA THR A 248 -7.87 -5.09 -27.34
C THR A 248 -8.73 -6.34 -27.55
N ARG A 249 -8.66 -7.34 -26.64
CA ARG A 249 -9.39 -8.61 -26.79
C ARG A 249 -10.79 -8.50 -26.18
N THR A 250 -11.70 -9.35 -26.62
CA THR A 250 -13.01 -9.56 -26.02
C THR A 250 -13.03 -10.91 -25.31
N ALA A 251 -13.63 -10.99 -24.13
CA ALA A 251 -13.76 -12.24 -23.40
C ALA A 251 -14.73 -13.19 -24.10
N GLU A 252 -14.55 -14.49 -23.91
CA GLU A 252 -15.46 -15.52 -24.42
C GLU A 252 -16.89 -15.28 -23.89
N GLY A 253 -17.90 -15.42 -24.75
CA GLY A 253 -19.29 -15.19 -24.42
C GLY A 253 -19.71 -13.72 -24.31
N ILE A 254 -18.80 -12.77 -24.49
CA ILE A 254 -19.13 -11.34 -24.51
C ILE A 254 -19.35 -10.88 -25.94
N HIS A 255 -20.51 -10.26 -26.19
CA HIS A 255 -20.90 -9.76 -27.49
C HIS A 255 -21.24 -8.29 -27.46
N GLN A 256 -21.05 -7.63 -28.60
CA GLN A 256 -21.47 -6.24 -28.79
C GLN A 256 -22.99 -6.11 -28.62
N PRO A 257 -23.47 -5.19 -27.75
CA PRO A 257 -24.91 -5.01 -27.55
C PRO A 257 -25.59 -4.46 -28.80
N THR A 258 -26.81 -4.90 -29.04
CA THR A 258 -27.68 -4.38 -30.12
C THR A 258 -28.57 -3.23 -29.64
N THR A 259 -28.74 -3.08 -28.33
CA THR A 259 -29.56 -2.02 -27.73
C THR A 259 -28.86 -0.66 -27.80
N SER A 260 -29.65 0.40 -27.87
CA SER A 260 -29.17 1.78 -27.79
C SER A 260 -28.83 2.24 -26.34
N LEU A 261 -29.16 1.42 -25.33
CA LEU A 261 -29.01 1.75 -23.91
C LEU A 261 -27.60 1.48 -23.39
N ARG A 262 -26.74 0.86 -24.20
CA ARG A 262 -25.37 0.47 -23.78
C ARG A 262 -24.34 1.05 -24.74
N SER A 263 -23.18 1.48 -24.19
CA SER A 263 -22.05 1.92 -25.00
C SER A 263 -21.59 0.83 -25.97
N GLY A 264 -21.16 1.22 -27.16
CA GLY A 264 -20.83 0.28 -28.24
C GLY A 264 -22.04 -0.33 -28.94
N GLY A 265 -23.26 -0.09 -28.45
CA GLY A 265 -24.52 -0.53 -29.08
C GLY A 265 -25.01 0.42 -30.17
N GLN A 266 -26.27 0.23 -30.61
CA GLN A 266 -26.86 1.01 -31.71
C GLN A 266 -26.88 2.50 -31.37
N GLY A 267 -26.26 3.31 -32.24
CA GLY A 267 -26.21 4.77 -32.10
C GLY A 267 -25.32 5.29 -30.97
N SER A 268 -24.59 4.43 -30.26
CA SER A 268 -23.61 4.86 -29.24
C SER A 268 -22.54 5.77 -29.86
N LEU A 269 -22.15 6.82 -29.13
CA LEU A 269 -21.05 7.70 -29.49
C LEU A 269 -19.68 7.08 -29.19
N ILE A 270 -19.65 5.99 -28.44
CA ILE A 270 -18.46 5.26 -28.03
C ILE A 270 -18.39 3.95 -28.82
N PRO A 271 -17.42 3.79 -29.72
CA PRO A 271 -17.28 2.55 -30.48
C PRO A 271 -16.92 1.36 -29.60
N TRP A 272 -17.45 0.17 -29.90
CA TRP A 272 -17.23 -1.08 -29.17
C TRP A 272 -15.77 -1.45 -29.01
N ASP A 273 -14.96 -1.28 -30.04
CA ASP A 273 -13.53 -1.59 -30.06
C ASP A 273 -12.68 -0.69 -29.16
N THR A 274 -13.21 0.49 -28.78
CA THR A 274 -12.51 1.44 -27.89
C THR A 274 -12.80 1.22 -26.40
N LEU A 275 -13.75 0.34 -26.04
CA LEU A 275 -14.16 0.11 -24.64
C LEU A 275 -13.09 -0.59 -23.78
N GLY A 276 -12.13 -1.27 -24.40
CA GLY A 276 -11.16 -2.09 -23.68
C GLY A 276 -11.77 -3.41 -23.16
N TRP A 277 -10.93 -4.27 -22.60
CA TRP A 277 -11.34 -5.58 -22.07
C TRP A 277 -12.42 -5.44 -20.99
N GLN A 278 -12.16 -4.61 -19.97
CA GLN A 278 -13.07 -4.45 -18.84
C GLN A 278 -14.36 -3.73 -19.22
N GLY A 279 -14.27 -2.73 -20.08
CA GLY A 279 -15.46 -2.04 -20.55
C GLY A 279 -16.38 -2.96 -21.36
N ARG A 280 -15.82 -3.82 -22.22
CA ARG A 280 -16.64 -4.83 -22.93
C ARG A 280 -17.29 -5.83 -22.00
N ASN A 281 -16.58 -6.27 -20.93
CA ASN A 281 -17.17 -7.13 -19.91
C ASN A 281 -18.31 -6.43 -19.16
N PHE A 282 -18.10 -5.19 -18.73
CA PHE A 282 -19.12 -4.40 -18.03
C PHE A 282 -20.37 -4.17 -18.90
N ILE A 283 -20.15 -3.81 -20.15
CA ILE A 283 -21.25 -3.54 -21.10
C ILE A 283 -21.98 -4.82 -21.52
N GLY A 284 -21.26 -5.91 -21.75
CA GLY A 284 -21.81 -7.17 -22.27
C GLY A 284 -22.47 -8.07 -21.24
N LYS A 285 -22.35 -7.73 -19.94
CA LYS A 285 -22.93 -8.49 -18.82
C LYS A 285 -24.06 -7.69 -18.14
N GLY A 286 -24.52 -8.24 -17.02
CA GLY A 286 -25.54 -7.65 -16.15
C GLY A 286 -26.88 -8.32 -16.28
N PRO A 287 -27.79 -8.05 -15.34
CA PRO A 287 -29.09 -8.68 -15.30
C PRO A 287 -29.94 -8.29 -16.51
N SER A 288 -30.68 -9.24 -17.04
CA SER A 288 -31.72 -9.02 -18.04
C SER A 288 -32.96 -8.43 -17.39
N VAL A 289 -33.82 -7.81 -18.19
CA VAL A 289 -35.13 -7.31 -17.72
C VAL A 289 -35.94 -8.44 -17.04
N SER A 290 -35.93 -9.64 -17.63
CA SER A 290 -36.67 -10.78 -17.07
C SER A 290 -36.13 -11.27 -15.71
N GLU A 291 -34.82 -11.18 -15.47
CA GLU A 291 -34.23 -11.51 -14.17
C GLU A 291 -34.61 -10.47 -13.11
N ILE A 292 -34.61 -9.19 -13.47
CA ILE A 292 -35.03 -8.10 -12.58
C ILE A 292 -36.54 -8.23 -12.27
N GLU A 293 -37.38 -8.50 -13.29
CA GLU A 293 -38.82 -8.73 -13.10
C GLU A 293 -39.11 -9.94 -12.20
N LYS A 294 -38.36 -11.03 -12.38
CA LYS A 294 -38.47 -12.23 -11.53
C LYS A 294 -38.14 -11.91 -10.08
N PHE A 295 -37.12 -11.07 -9.85
CA PHE A 295 -36.71 -10.65 -8.52
C PHE A 295 -37.73 -9.69 -7.88
N THR A 296 -38.11 -8.62 -8.58
CA THR A 296 -38.96 -7.56 -8.03
C THR A 296 -40.45 -7.94 -8.00
N GLY A 297 -40.87 -8.92 -8.82
CA GLY A 297 -42.29 -9.22 -9.02
C GLY A 297 -43.06 -8.09 -9.73
N GLN A 298 -42.36 -7.11 -10.30
CA GLN A 298 -42.91 -5.92 -10.96
C GLN A 298 -42.29 -5.75 -12.34
N PRO A 299 -42.96 -5.04 -13.28
CA PRO A 299 -42.35 -4.66 -14.57
C PRO A 299 -41.02 -3.92 -14.35
N ALA A 300 -39.98 -4.35 -15.05
CA ALA A 300 -38.65 -3.77 -14.95
C ALA A 300 -38.24 -3.04 -16.24
N MET A 301 -37.22 -2.21 -16.12
CA MET A 301 -36.59 -1.53 -17.27
C MET A 301 -35.23 -2.15 -17.56
N GLU A 302 -34.77 -2.06 -18.82
CA GLU A 302 -33.38 -2.42 -19.15
C GLU A 302 -32.45 -1.33 -18.58
N PRO A 303 -31.45 -1.68 -17.73
CA PRO A 303 -30.51 -0.71 -17.18
C PRO A 303 -29.63 -0.09 -18.28
N ILE A 304 -29.33 1.20 -18.13
CA ILE A 304 -28.39 1.90 -19.01
C ILE A 304 -26.98 1.72 -18.49
N ARG A 305 -26.05 1.23 -19.34
CA ARG A 305 -24.62 1.09 -19.00
C ARG A 305 -23.76 1.87 -19.98
N ILE A 306 -23.06 2.89 -19.48
CA ILE A 306 -22.16 3.76 -20.25
C ILE A 306 -20.72 3.57 -19.77
N TYR A 307 -19.82 3.33 -20.71
CA TYR A 307 -18.41 3.14 -20.41
C TYR A 307 -17.51 3.75 -21.50
N SER A 308 -16.54 4.57 -21.08
CA SER A 308 -15.54 5.13 -22.00
C SER A 308 -14.16 4.54 -21.67
N GLY A 309 -13.63 3.72 -22.59
CA GLY A 309 -12.32 3.09 -22.46
C GLY A 309 -11.17 4.06 -22.72
N LEU A 310 -9.92 3.63 -22.43
CA LEU A 310 -8.73 4.45 -22.68
C LEU A 310 -8.56 4.85 -24.16
N ALA A 311 -8.98 3.97 -25.07
CA ALA A 311 -8.92 4.23 -26.50
C ALA A 311 -10.06 5.11 -27.01
N SER A 312 -11.07 5.45 -26.20
CA SER A 312 -12.22 6.23 -26.60
C SER A 312 -11.91 7.73 -26.74
N ALA A 313 -10.99 8.27 -25.92
CA ALA A 313 -10.51 9.66 -26.02
C ALA A 313 -9.15 9.82 -25.30
N ALA A 314 -8.47 10.95 -25.58
CA ALA A 314 -7.05 11.16 -25.23
C ALA A 314 -6.77 11.25 -23.74
N ASP A 315 -7.60 11.94 -22.99
CA ASP A 315 -7.43 12.24 -21.56
C ASP A 315 -8.69 11.90 -20.76
N ALA A 316 -8.63 12.02 -19.44
CA ALA A 316 -9.72 11.68 -18.53
C ALA A 316 -10.93 12.58 -18.73
N GLU A 317 -10.72 13.87 -18.89
CA GLU A 317 -11.76 14.87 -19.13
C GLU A 317 -12.51 14.59 -20.43
N SER A 318 -11.79 14.36 -21.53
CA SER A 318 -12.38 14.03 -22.83
C SER A 318 -13.16 12.72 -22.79
N ARG A 319 -12.70 11.70 -22.06
CA ARG A 319 -13.41 10.44 -21.85
C ARG A 319 -14.67 10.64 -21.01
N ALA A 320 -14.61 11.46 -19.97
CA ALA A 320 -15.75 11.81 -19.13
C ALA A 320 -16.81 12.57 -19.93
N ASP A 321 -16.42 13.58 -20.71
CA ASP A 321 -17.32 14.33 -21.58
C ASP A 321 -17.98 13.43 -22.65
N LEU A 322 -17.21 12.51 -23.23
CA LEU A 322 -17.75 11.55 -24.19
C LEU A 322 -18.76 10.60 -23.53
N ALA A 323 -18.46 10.11 -22.32
CA ALA A 323 -19.36 9.26 -21.53
C ALA A 323 -20.66 10.01 -21.19
N VAL A 324 -20.59 11.28 -20.78
CA VAL A 324 -21.77 12.11 -20.49
C VAL A 324 -22.62 12.36 -21.73
N ARG A 325 -22.01 12.61 -22.89
CA ARG A 325 -22.77 12.74 -24.15
C ARG A 325 -23.48 11.43 -24.52
N ASP A 326 -22.83 10.29 -24.35
CA ASP A 326 -23.43 8.98 -24.61
C ASP A 326 -24.52 8.63 -23.59
N LEU A 327 -24.31 8.98 -22.31
CA LEU A 327 -25.31 8.88 -21.24
C LEU A 327 -26.57 9.68 -21.57
N LYS A 328 -26.40 10.92 -22.05
CA LYS A 328 -27.51 11.78 -22.46
C LYS A 328 -28.24 11.20 -23.68
N ARG A 329 -27.51 10.71 -24.70
CA ARG A 329 -28.06 10.04 -25.86
C ARG A 329 -28.90 8.81 -25.48
N ALA A 330 -28.40 8.00 -24.56
CA ALA A 330 -29.09 6.80 -24.08
C ALA A 330 -30.29 7.10 -23.17
N GLY A 331 -30.52 8.36 -22.79
CA GLY A 331 -31.62 8.76 -21.90
C GLY A 331 -31.32 8.56 -20.41
N GLY A 332 -30.04 8.45 -20.04
CA GLY A 332 -29.65 8.15 -18.65
C GLY A 332 -30.10 9.19 -17.62
N PHE A 333 -30.16 10.46 -17.99
CA PHE A 333 -30.68 11.52 -17.13
C PHE A 333 -32.21 11.51 -16.97
N GLY A 334 -32.92 10.68 -17.72
CA GLY A 334 -34.37 10.45 -17.57
C GLY A 334 -34.71 9.23 -16.70
N ARG A 335 -33.71 8.52 -16.18
CA ARG A 335 -33.90 7.42 -15.23
C ARG A 335 -34.13 7.97 -13.83
N LYS A 336 -34.68 7.11 -12.96
CA LYS A 336 -34.92 7.47 -11.56
C LYS A 336 -33.62 7.60 -10.75
N ASP A 337 -32.68 6.71 -11.03
CA ASP A 337 -31.42 6.61 -10.30
C ASP A 337 -30.21 6.62 -11.25
N LEU A 338 -29.18 7.39 -10.92
CA LEU A 338 -27.94 7.53 -11.69
C LEU A 338 -26.75 7.20 -10.81
N LEU A 339 -25.95 6.21 -11.21
CA LEU A 339 -24.75 5.77 -10.51
C LEU A 339 -23.48 6.16 -11.28
N VAL A 340 -22.61 6.92 -10.64
CA VAL A 340 -21.27 7.24 -11.13
C VAL A 340 -20.28 6.26 -10.47
N VAL A 341 -19.65 5.40 -11.28
CA VAL A 341 -18.69 4.41 -10.78
C VAL A 341 -17.29 4.80 -11.20
N THR A 342 -16.42 5.00 -10.22
CA THR A 342 -14.99 5.08 -10.49
C THR A 342 -14.41 3.67 -10.56
N THR A 343 -13.78 3.36 -11.69
CA THR A 343 -13.19 2.04 -11.95
C THR A 343 -11.94 1.79 -11.11
N THR A 344 -11.54 0.53 -10.99
CA THR A 344 -10.29 0.16 -10.35
C THR A 344 -9.27 -0.43 -11.34
N GLY A 345 -8.01 -0.08 -11.17
CA GLY A 345 -6.90 -0.61 -11.96
C GLY A 345 -7.12 -0.48 -13.47
N SER A 346 -7.25 -1.61 -14.16
CA SER A 346 -7.40 -1.70 -15.61
C SER A 346 -8.78 -1.28 -16.15
N GLY A 347 -9.55 -0.55 -15.36
CA GLY A 347 -10.89 -0.12 -15.72
C GLY A 347 -11.98 -1.11 -15.29
N TRP A 348 -11.67 -2.00 -14.33
CA TRP A 348 -12.63 -2.96 -13.84
C TRP A 348 -13.72 -2.27 -13.00
N VAL A 349 -14.95 -2.65 -13.27
CA VAL A 349 -16.16 -2.33 -12.51
C VAL A 349 -16.63 -3.63 -11.90
N ASP A 350 -16.83 -3.66 -10.59
CA ASP A 350 -17.33 -4.86 -9.92
C ASP A 350 -18.76 -5.18 -10.40
N PRO A 351 -18.99 -6.38 -10.99
CA PRO A 351 -20.32 -6.80 -11.37
C PRO A 351 -21.28 -6.85 -10.19
N ALA A 352 -20.86 -7.36 -9.04
CA ALA A 352 -21.72 -7.49 -7.86
C ALA A 352 -22.22 -6.13 -7.37
N LEU A 353 -21.36 -5.10 -7.43
CA LEU A 353 -21.71 -3.72 -7.08
C LEU A 353 -22.81 -3.18 -8.01
N VAL A 354 -22.61 -3.28 -9.34
CA VAL A 354 -23.53 -2.67 -10.30
C VAL A 354 -24.81 -3.48 -10.45
N ASP A 355 -24.70 -4.81 -10.54
CA ASP A 355 -25.86 -5.68 -10.67
C ASP A 355 -26.80 -5.52 -9.45
N THR A 356 -26.24 -5.41 -8.24
CA THR A 356 -27.02 -5.10 -7.02
C THR A 356 -27.80 -3.78 -7.17
N PHE A 357 -27.13 -2.72 -7.64
CA PHE A 357 -27.79 -1.43 -7.84
C PHE A 357 -28.93 -1.53 -8.85
N GLU A 358 -28.73 -2.25 -9.95
CA GLU A 358 -29.73 -2.44 -11.00
C GLU A 358 -30.94 -3.28 -10.51
N TYR A 359 -30.72 -4.33 -9.73
CA TYR A 359 -31.80 -5.11 -9.10
C TYR A 359 -32.63 -4.27 -8.13
N LEU A 360 -31.97 -3.55 -7.23
CA LEU A 360 -32.65 -2.75 -6.20
C LEU A 360 -33.44 -1.56 -6.75
N THR A 361 -33.05 -1.07 -7.93
CA THR A 361 -33.74 0.04 -8.61
C THR A 361 -34.78 -0.43 -9.64
N GLY A 362 -35.00 -1.76 -9.76
CA GLY A 362 -35.91 -2.32 -10.77
C GLY A 362 -35.48 -2.04 -12.21
N GLY A 363 -34.19 -1.82 -12.44
CA GLY A 363 -33.62 -1.46 -13.75
C GLY A 363 -33.87 -0.03 -14.19
N ASP A 364 -34.63 0.78 -13.44
CA ASP A 364 -34.81 2.21 -13.75
C ASP A 364 -33.59 3.03 -13.32
N ALA A 365 -32.46 2.59 -13.82
CA ALA A 365 -31.14 3.09 -13.47
C ALA A 365 -30.24 3.33 -14.69
N ALA A 366 -29.28 4.23 -14.52
CA ALA A 366 -28.16 4.39 -15.43
C ALA A 366 -26.85 4.35 -14.65
N THR A 367 -25.87 3.60 -15.16
CA THR A 367 -24.52 3.54 -14.61
C THR A 367 -23.51 4.08 -15.62
N VAL A 368 -22.58 4.93 -15.17
CA VAL A 368 -21.54 5.51 -16.01
C VAL A 368 -20.17 5.34 -15.37
N ALA A 369 -19.18 4.90 -16.18
CA ALA A 369 -17.79 4.70 -15.77
C ALA A 369 -16.80 5.06 -16.87
N ILE A 370 -15.54 5.35 -16.50
CA ILE A 370 -14.43 5.56 -17.44
C ILE A 370 -13.19 4.77 -17.02
N GLN A 371 -12.40 4.32 -17.99
CA GLN A 371 -11.11 3.66 -17.75
C GLN A 371 -9.99 4.69 -17.57
N TYR A 372 -9.03 4.44 -16.66
CA TYR A 372 -7.90 5.33 -16.44
C TYR A 372 -6.52 4.65 -16.60
N SER A 373 -6.43 3.33 -16.58
CA SER A 373 -5.17 2.58 -16.71
C SER A 373 -5.38 1.26 -17.45
N TYR A 374 -4.29 0.66 -17.96
CA TYR A 374 -4.25 -0.74 -18.40
C TYR A 374 -3.81 -1.68 -17.28
N LEU A 375 -3.18 -1.13 -16.23
CA LEU A 375 -2.54 -1.92 -15.19
C LEU A 375 -3.56 -2.57 -14.24
N PRO A 376 -3.32 -3.80 -13.79
CA PRO A 376 -4.08 -4.40 -12.70
C PRO A 376 -4.07 -3.52 -11.45
N SER A 377 -5.12 -3.65 -10.62
CA SER A 377 -5.33 -2.80 -9.43
C SER A 377 -4.13 -2.77 -8.48
N TRP A 378 -3.47 -3.90 -8.22
CA TRP A 378 -2.33 -3.96 -7.31
C TRP A 378 -1.07 -3.23 -7.84
N ILE A 379 -0.88 -3.14 -9.17
CA ILE A 379 0.19 -2.32 -9.76
C ILE A 379 -0.23 -0.84 -9.74
N SER A 380 -1.46 -0.54 -10.18
CA SER A 380 -2.01 0.81 -10.17
C SER A 380 -2.03 1.42 -8.76
N TYR A 381 -2.27 0.61 -7.73
CA TYR A 381 -2.16 0.97 -6.32
C TYR A 381 -0.79 1.57 -5.96
N LEU A 382 0.27 1.08 -6.59
CA LEU A 382 1.63 1.53 -6.32
C LEU A 382 2.10 2.69 -7.21
N VAL A 383 1.57 2.80 -8.46
CA VAL A 383 2.16 3.68 -9.46
C VAL A 383 1.17 4.64 -10.15
N ASP A 384 -0.14 4.40 -10.12
CA ASP A 384 -1.15 5.15 -10.86
C ASP A 384 -2.19 5.86 -9.97
N GLN A 385 -1.89 6.10 -8.70
CA GLN A 385 -2.83 6.73 -7.76
C GLN A 385 -3.38 8.07 -8.27
N SER A 386 -2.54 8.94 -8.86
CA SER A 386 -2.99 10.22 -9.41
C SER A 386 -4.02 10.05 -10.53
N LYS A 387 -3.82 9.06 -11.42
CA LYS A 387 -4.74 8.80 -12.53
C LYS A 387 -6.12 8.36 -12.05
N ALA A 388 -6.20 7.57 -10.96
CA ALA A 388 -7.48 7.18 -10.38
C ALA A 388 -8.24 8.40 -9.85
N ARG A 389 -7.56 9.30 -9.13
CA ARG A 389 -8.15 10.55 -8.62
C ARG A 389 -8.61 11.49 -9.74
N ASP A 390 -7.76 11.68 -10.75
CA ASP A 390 -8.06 12.57 -11.87
C ASP A 390 -9.26 12.04 -12.65
N ALA A 391 -9.34 10.72 -12.91
CA ALA A 391 -10.47 10.10 -13.60
C ALA A 391 -11.77 10.17 -12.80
N GLY A 392 -11.72 9.87 -11.49
CA GLY A 392 -12.90 9.95 -10.62
C GLY A 392 -13.46 11.36 -10.56
N ARG A 393 -12.58 12.36 -10.36
CA ARG A 393 -12.97 13.78 -10.37
C ARG A 393 -13.54 14.21 -11.73
N ALA A 394 -12.84 13.93 -12.83
CA ALA A 394 -13.28 14.30 -14.17
C ALA A 394 -14.65 13.71 -14.49
N LEU A 395 -14.89 12.45 -14.17
CA LEU A 395 -16.16 11.80 -14.42
C LEU A 395 -17.29 12.41 -13.58
N PHE A 396 -17.06 12.57 -12.25
CA PHE A 396 -18.07 13.17 -11.39
C PHE A 396 -18.41 14.61 -11.79
N ASP A 397 -17.40 15.44 -12.05
CA ASP A 397 -17.59 16.85 -12.42
C ASP A 397 -18.36 16.98 -13.74
N ALA A 398 -18.05 16.14 -14.74
CA ALA A 398 -18.75 16.12 -16.02
C ALA A 398 -20.23 15.70 -15.87
N VAL A 399 -20.48 14.63 -15.09
CA VAL A 399 -21.85 14.15 -14.81
C VAL A 399 -22.63 15.18 -14.01
N TYR A 400 -22.06 15.68 -12.92
CA TYR A 400 -22.69 16.69 -12.06
C TYR A 400 -22.97 18.00 -12.81
N GLY A 401 -22.03 18.42 -13.65
CA GLY A 401 -22.19 19.61 -14.51
C GLY A 401 -23.33 19.48 -15.53
N ALA A 402 -23.64 18.27 -16.00
CA ALA A 402 -24.80 18.01 -16.84
C ALA A 402 -26.10 17.86 -16.01
N TRP A 403 -26.02 17.10 -14.91
CA TRP A 403 -27.12 16.83 -13.98
C TRP A 403 -27.67 18.09 -13.33
N SER A 404 -26.80 18.99 -12.86
CA SER A 404 -27.19 20.24 -12.18
C SER A 404 -27.94 21.23 -13.05
N LYS A 405 -27.82 21.12 -14.38
CA LYS A 405 -28.56 21.94 -15.37
C LYS A 405 -29.99 21.46 -15.61
N LEU A 406 -30.34 20.26 -15.15
CA LEU A 406 -31.71 19.75 -15.26
C LEU A 406 -32.63 20.47 -14.29
N PRO A 407 -33.95 20.63 -14.61
CA PRO A 407 -34.94 21.03 -13.63
C PRO A 407 -34.90 20.12 -12.40
N GLN A 408 -35.07 20.67 -11.22
CA GLN A 408 -34.89 19.93 -9.95
C GLN A 408 -35.83 18.72 -9.85
N ASP A 409 -37.04 18.84 -10.34
CA ASP A 409 -38.07 17.81 -10.38
C ASP A 409 -37.83 16.69 -11.43
N GLN A 410 -36.87 16.90 -12.34
CA GLN A 410 -36.50 15.93 -13.38
C GLN A 410 -35.12 15.29 -13.15
N ARG A 411 -34.46 15.65 -12.06
CA ARG A 411 -33.13 15.11 -11.74
C ARG A 411 -33.24 13.69 -11.21
N PRO A 412 -32.50 12.71 -11.82
CA PRO A 412 -32.33 11.41 -11.18
C PRO A 412 -31.64 11.58 -9.82
N LYS A 413 -31.91 10.67 -8.88
CA LYS A 413 -31.07 10.58 -7.69
C LYS A 413 -29.66 10.21 -8.09
N LEU A 414 -28.68 10.98 -7.62
CA LEU A 414 -27.28 10.82 -8.01
C LEU A 414 -26.51 10.08 -6.90
N TYR A 415 -25.94 8.95 -7.27
CA TYR A 415 -25.11 8.12 -6.41
C TYR A 415 -23.69 7.99 -6.95
N VAL A 416 -22.73 7.76 -6.04
CA VAL A 416 -21.33 7.50 -6.36
C VAL A 416 -20.90 6.18 -5.74
N ALA A 417 -20.17 5.35 -6.47
CA ALA A 417 -19.61 4.13 -5.93
C ALA A 417 -18.22 3.83 -6.47
N GLY A 418 -17.49 3.02 -5.72
CA GLY A 418 -16.18 2.52 -6.13
C GLY A 418 -15.62 1.52 -5.13
N GLU A 419 -14.86 0.56 -5.65
CA GLU A 419 -14.13 -0.42 -4.86
C GLU A 419 -12.64 -0.16 -4.99
N SER A 420 -11.88 -0.38 -3.90
CA SER A 420 -10.42 -0.25 -3.91
C SER A 420 -9.98 1.14 -4.40
N LEU A 421 -9.12 1.21 -5.42
CA LEU A 421 -8.74 2.47 -6.07
C LEU A 421 -9.94 3.21 -6.67
N GLY A 422 -11.04 2.52 -6.97
CA GLY A 422 -12.30 3.16 -7.35
C GLY A 422 -12.89 3.99 -6.22
N SER A 423 -12.79 3.55 -4.97
CA SER A 423 -13.19 4.35 -3.80
C SER A 423 -12.29 5.58 -3.65
N PHE A 424 -10.97 5.40 -3.84
CA PHE A 424 -10.00 6.50 -3.78
C PHE A 424 -10.23 7.58 -4.84
N GLY A 425 -10.52 7.15 -6.07
CA GLY A 425 -10.87 8.08 -7.14
C GLY A 425 -12.25 8.71 -6.95
N GLY A 426 -13.23 7.93 -6.48
CA GLY A 426 -14.60 8.40 -6.27
C GLY A 426 -14.71 9.47 -5.19
N GLU A 427 -14.00 9.31 -4.05
CA GLU A 427 -13.99 10.34 -3.00
C GLU A 427 -13.21 11.61 -3.39
N ALA A 428 -12.32 11.53 -4.40
CA ALA A 428 -11.49 12.66 -4.81
C ALA A 428 -12.27 13.86 -5.40
N ALA A 429 -13.54 13.65 -5.76
CA ALA A 429 -14.45 14.73 -6.20
C ALA A 429 -14.97 15.58 -5.04
N PHE A 430 -14.77 15.16 -3.79
CA PHE A 430 -15.35 15.77 -2.60
C PHE A 430 -14.28 16.32 -1.66
N THR A 431 -14.69 17.25 -0.80
CA THR A 431 -13.82 17.91 0.18
C THR A 431 -14.15 17.53 1.62
N GLY A 432 -15.14 16.68 1.86
CA GLY A 432 -15.60 16.21 3.15
C GLY A 432 -17.03 15.70 3.10
N GLU A 433 -17.57 15.24 4.23
CA GLU A 433 -18.92 14.66 4.35
C GLU A 433 -20.03 15.60 3.88
N ASN A 434 -19.92 16.89 4.21
CA ASN A 434 -20.90 17.89 3.78
C ASN A 434 -20.90 18.11 2.26
N SER A 435 -19.72 18.02 1.64
CA SER A 435 -19.61 18.08 0.17
C SER A 435 -20.29 16.87 -0.47
N MET A 436 -20.06 15.66 0.06
CA MET A 436 -20.75 14.45 -0.39
C MET A 436 -22.27 14.57 -0.24
N ALA A 437 -22.73 15.01 0.93
CA ALA A 437 -24.15 15.15 1.23
C ALA A 437 -24.87 16.17 0.35
N ASN A 438 -24.21 17.28 0.01
CA ASN A 438 -24.81 18.34 -0.79
C ASN A 438 -24.80 18.05 -2.31
N LEU A 439 -23.85 17.22 -2.78
CA LEU A 439 -23.67 16.97 -4.21
C LEU A 439 -24.25 15.63 -4.65
N THR A 440 -24.60 14.72 -3.72
CA THR A 440 -25.11 13.37 -4.03
C THR A 440 -26.31 13.02 -3.17
N ASN A 441 -27.06 12.00 -3.58
CA ASN A 441 -28.08 11.35 -2.76
C ASN A 441 -27.50 10.22 -1.90
N GLY A 442 -26.28 9.79 -2.18
CA GLY A 442 -25.55 8.80 -1.42
C GLY A 442 -24.29 8.31 -2.13
N ALA A 443 -23.43 7.64 -1.36
CA ALA A 443 -22.23 7.02 -1.89
C ALA A 443 -21.96 5.66 -1.21
N LEU A 444 -21.35 4.73 -1.95
CA LEU A 444 -20.91 3.44 -1.42
C LEU A 444 -19.48 3.16 -1.87
N PHE A 445 -18.57 3.06 -0.90
CA PHE A 445 -17.17 2.77 -1.11
C PHE A 445 -16.78 1.47 -0.42
N ALA A 446 -16.26 0.50 -1.18
CA ALA A 446 -15.85 -0.79 -0.65
C ALA A 446 -14.31 -0.93 -0.66
N GLY A 447 -13.74 -1.49 0.39
CA GLY A 447 -12.31 -1.74 0.51
C GLY A 447 -11.44 -0.49 0.27
N PRO A 448 -11.70 0.63 0.94
CA PRO A 448 -10.94 1.86 0.69
C PRO A 448 -9.48 1.66 1.09
N PRO A 449 -8.50 1.93 0.18
CA PRO A 449 -7.09 1.95 0.54
C PRO A 449 -6.79 2.85 1.74
N ASN A 450 -5.84 2.44 2.58
CA ASN A 450 -5.45 3.20 3.77
C ASN A 450 -5.07 4.67 3.48
N PHE A 451 -4.61 4.97 2.26
CA PHE A 451 -4.23 6.32 1.86
C PHE A 451 -5.37 7.17 1.29
N ASN A 452 -6.61 6.68 1.27
CA ASN A 452 -7.78 7.48 0.91
C ASN A 452 -7.91 8.67 1.86
N THR A 453 -8.05 9.88 1.32
CA THR A 453 -7.97 11.11 2.12
C THR A 453 -9.16 11.24 3.06
N LEU A 454 -10.39 11.09 2.53
CA LEU A 454 -11.61 11.26 3.34
C LEU A 454 -11.86 10.05 4.24
N PHE A 455 -11.61 8.84 3.76
CA PHE A 455 -11.67 7.63 4.59
C PHE A 455 -10.76 7.78 5.83
N ARG A 456 -9.51 8.22 5.66
CA ARG A 456 -8.58 8.45 6.78
C ARG A 456 -9.06 9.58 7.68
N GLU A 457 -9.52 10.69 7.11
CA GLU A 457 -10.06 11.80 7.90
C GLU A 457 -11.18 11.33 8.82
N PHE A 458 -12.15 10.58 8.29
CA PHE A 458 -13.29 10.09 9.08
C PHE A 458 -12.89 9.02 10.09
N THR A 459 -11.94 8.14 9.74
CA THR A 459 -11.46 7.07 10.63
C THR A 459 -10.59 7.63 11.76
N ASP A 460 -9.70 8.58 11.44
CA ASP A 460 -8.80 9.19 12.41
C ASP A 460 -9.55 10.11 13.41
N HIS A 461 -10.67 10.69 12.96
CA HIS A 461 -11.55 11.53 13.80
C HIS A 461 -12.82 10.81 14.23
N ARG A 462 -12.79 9.47 14.30
CA ARG A 462 -13.92 8.68 14.79
C ARG A 462 -14.31 9.03 16.22
N ASP A 463 -15.56 8.81 16.54
CA ASP A 463 -16.10 9.09 17.86
C ASP A 463 -15.39 8.24 18.92
N PRO A 464 -15.07 8.82 20.11
CA PRO A 464 -14.36 8.12 21.17
C PRO A 464 -15.05 6.81 21.58
N GLY A 465 -14.26 5.72 21.62
CA GLY A 465 -14.74 4.39 21.99
C GLY A 465 -15.24 3.53 20.83
N SER A 466 -15.29 4.07 19.60
CA SER A 466 -15.51 3.24 18.42
C SER A 466 -14.17 2.68 17.89
N PRO A 467 -14.10 1.36 17.55
CA PRO A 467 -12.85 0.76 17.07
C PRO A 467 -12.54 1.15 15.62
N GLU A 468 -11.24 1.15 15.26
CA GLU A 468 -10.80 1.47 13.89
C GLU A 468 -11.38 0.49 12.85
N VAL A 469 -11.61 -0.76 13.23
CA VAL A 469 -12.24 -1.78 12.34
C VAL A 469 -13.72 -1.55 12.09
N GLN A 470 -14.38 -0.69 12.85
CA GLN A 470 -15.78 -0.31 12.68
C GLN A 470 -16.03 1.07 13.29
N PRO A 471 -15.51 2.14 12.66
CA PRO A 471 -15.61 3.49 13.20
C PRO A 471 -17.06 3.99 13.25
N VAL A 472 -17.33 4.84 14.20
CA VAL A 472 -18.49 5.75 14.18
C VAL A 472 -17.92 7.16 14.02
N TYR A 473 -18.45 7.94 13.12
CA TYR A 473 -18.01 9.31 12.84
C TYR A 473 -19.22 10.25 12.93
N GLN A 474 -19.14 11.27 13.79
CA GLN A 474 -20.21 12.24 14.03
C GLN A 474 -21.59 11.57 14.24
N ASP A 475 -21.65 10.62 15.16
CA ASP A 475 -22.86 9.83 15.47
C ASP A 475 -23.46 9.11 14.22
N GLY A 476 -22.71 8.94 13.14
CA GLY A 476 -23.16 8.28 11.90
C GLY A 476 -24.25 9.05 11.16
N GLN A 477 -24.28 10.36 11.24
CA GLN A 477 -25.33 11.19 10.63
C GLN A 477 -25.30 11.16 9.10
N ILE A 478 -24.11 11.30 8.49
CA ILE A 478 -23.89 11.27 7.04
C ILE A 478 -23.08 10.05 6.65
N VAL A 479 -21.90 9.89 7.29
CA VAL A 479 -20.94 8.82 6.97
C VAL A 479 -21.08 7.69 7.99
N ARG A 480 -21.25 6.47 7.47
CA ARG A 480 -21.26 5.24 8.27
C ARG A 480 -20.27 4.24 7.73
N PHE A 481 -19.85 3.32 8.60
CA PHE A 481 -18.92 2.24 8.29
C PHE A 481 -19.55 0.90 8.62
N ALA A 482 -19.28 -0.10 7.78
CA ALA A 482 -19.71 -1.46 8.04
C ALA A 482 -18.60 -2.44 7.69
N ASN A 483 -18.25 -3.31 8.64
CA ASN A 483 -17.39 -4.46 8.39
C ASN A 483 -18.18 -5.71 7.97
N ASP A 484 -19.49 -5.67 8.14
CA ASP A 484 -20.45 -6.64 7.66
C ASP A 484 -21.84 -5.99 7.65
N PRO A 485 -22.27 -5.37 6.55
CA PRO A 485 -23.56 -4.70 6.49
C PRO A 485 -24.76 -5.64 6.67
N THR A 486 -24.57 -6.96 6.51
CA THR A 486 -25.64 -7.95 6.72
C THR A 486 -26.06 -8.06 8.21
N THR A 487 -25.15 -7.71 9.12
CA THR A 487 -25.41 -7.70 10.59
C THR A 487 -25.86 -6.32 11.09
N GLY A 488 -25.88 -5.33 10.22
CA GLY A 488 -26.28 -3.97 10.49
C GLY A 488 -25.18 -2.94 10.21
N ILE A 489 -25.60 -1.69 10.12
CA ILE A 489 -24.71 -0.55 9.84
C ILE A 489 -24.72 0.40 11.04
N PRO A 490 -23.67 0.41 11.85
CA PRO A 490 -23.59 1.27 13.04
C PRO A 490 -23.65 2.78 12.71
N PRO A 491 -24.19 3.59 13.63
CA PRO A 491 -24.82 3.20 14.88
C PRO A 491 -26.20 2.58 14.65
N ASN A 492 -26.39 1.34 15.18
CA ASN A 492 -27.62 0.60 14.98
C ASN A 492 -28.83 1.30 15.64
N GLY A 493 -29.97 1.28 14.93
CA GLY A 493 -31.22 1.87 15.44
C GLY A 493 -31.28 3.40 15.37
N GLN A 494 -30.24 4.07 14.91
CA GLN A 494 -30.26 5.52 14.68
C GLN A 494 -30.80 5.83 13.27
N PRO A 495 -31.66 6.84 13.10
CA PRO A 495 -32.09 7.29 11.78
C PRO A 495 -30.88 7.66 10.90
N TRP A 496 -30.99 7.39 9.61
CA TRP A 496 -29.98 7.79 8.62
C TRP A 496 -30.70 8.51 7.50
N GLU A 497 -30.84 9.81 7.67
CA GLU A 497 -31.63 10.68 6.80
C GLU A 497 -30.76 11.42 5.80
N GLY A 498 -31.36 11.95 4.75
CA GLY A 498 -30.66 12.72 3.71
C GLY A 498 -29.75 11.88 2.84
N SER A 499 -28.59 12.42 2.49
CA SER A 499 -27.55 11.72 1.73
C SER A 499 -26.81 10.74 2.64
N ARG A 500 -26.61 9.51 2.16
CA ARG A 500 -26.02 8.42 2.93
C ARG A 500 -24.72 7.96 2.30
N VAL A 501 -23.64 8.08 3.04
CA VAL A 501 -22.30 7.67 2.60
C VAL A 501 -21.87 6.45 3.41
N LEU A 502 -21.69 5.33 2.74
CA LEU A 502 -21.27 4.07 3.35
C LEU A 502 -19.87 3.69 2.92
N TYR A 503 -18.99 3.45 3.89
CA TYR A 503 -17.73 2.74 3.68
C TYR A 503 -17.87 1.29 4.18
N MET A 504 -17.62 0.33 3.29
CA MET A 504 -17.55 -1.10 3.64
C MET A 504 -16.09 -1.53 3.70
N MET A 505 -15.70 -2.22 4.77
CA MET A 505 -14.32 -2.66 4.96
C MET A 505 -14.25 -3.93 5.79
N HIS A 506 -13.63 -4.98 5.26
CA HIS A 506 -13.41 -6.18 6.05
C HIS A 506 -12.21 -5.99 6.99
N PRO A 507 -12.30 -6.45 8.24
CA PRO A 507 -11.16 -6.40 9.17
C PRO A 507 -9.94 -7.18 8.68
N SER A 508 -10.12 -8.18 7.81
CA SER A 508 -9.04 -8.95 7.19
C SER A 508 -8.50 -8.37 5.88
N ASP A 509 -9.02 -7.22 5.41
CA ASP A 509 -8.63 -6.66 4.12
C ASP A 509 -7.26 -5.94 4.19
N PRO A 510 -6.18 -6.49 3.59
CA PRO A 510 -4.86 -5.87 3.64
C PRO A 510 -4.79 -4.53 2.87
N ILE A 511 -5.69 -4.27 1.92
CA ILE A 511 -5.75 -3.01 1.18
C ILE A 511 -6.14 -1.86 2.12
N VAL A 512 -7.10 -2.11 3.00
CA VAL A 512 -7.58 -1.13 3.99
C VAL A 512 -6.50 -0.80 5.03
N TRP A 513 -5.70 -1.79 5.41
CA TRP A 513 -4.79 -1.67 6.57
C TRP A 513 -3.34 -1.41 6.20
N TRP A 514 -2.94 -1.65 4.96
CA TRP A 514 -1.55 -1.46 4.56
C TRP A 514 -1.13 0.00 4.60
N SER A 515 -0.06 0.27 5.35
CA SER A 515 0.56 1.59 5.43
C SER A 515 2.07 1.45 5.68
N PRO A 516 2.92 2.33 5.14
CA PRO A 516 4.34 2.40 5.50
C PRO A 516 4.58 2.62 7.01
N HIS A 517 3.63 3.19 7.72
CA HIS A 517 3.71 3.40 9.17
C HIS A 517 3.81 2.08 9.96
N LEU A 518 3.29 0.97 9.43
CA LEU A 518 3.41 -0.37 10.03
C LEU A 518 4.86 -0.81 10.27
N ILE A 519 5.86 -0.16 9.63
CA ILE A 519 7.28 -0.45 9.88
C ILE A 519 7.68 -0.10 11.32
N PHE A 520 7.16 1.01 11.86
CA PHE A 520 7.63 1.60 13.12
C PHE A 520 6.53 1.88 14.15
N SER A 521 5.27 1.83 13.76
CA SER A 521 4.13 2.19 14.62
C SER A 521 3.07 1.11 14.61
N GLU A 522 2.59 0.77 15.81
CA GLU A 522 1.43 -0.09 15.99
C GLU A 522 0.16 0.69 15.61
N PRO A 523 -0.69 0.14 14.73
CA PRO A 523 -1.97 0.77 14.37
C PRO A 523 -3.07 0.38 15.35
N ASP A 524 -4.12 1.18 15.42
CA ASP A 524 -5.26 0.96 16.31
C ASP A 524 -5.98 -0.36 16.00
N TRP A 525 -6.15 -0.74 14.72
CA TRP A 525 -6.81 -1.98 14.34
C TRP A 525 -6.13 -3.27 14.83
N ILE A 526 -4.85 -3.19 15.28
CA ILE A 526 -4.15 -4.30 15.95
C ILE A 526 -4.23 -4.17 17.47
N SER A 527 -4.12 -2.95 18.02
CA SER A 527 -4.12 -2.70 19.47
C SER A 527 -5.51 -2.77 20.08
N GLU A 528 -6.55 -2.54 19.28
CA GLU A 528 -7.97 -2.67 19.63
C GLU A 528 -8.48 -4.11 19.42
N PRO A 529 -9.69 -4.45 19.88
CA PRO A 529 -10.27 -5.76 19.63
C PRO A 529 -10.35 -6.06 18.14
N PRO A 530 -9.79 -7.17 17.66
CA PRO A 530 -9.80 -7.51 16.24
C PRO A 530 -11.22 -7.79 15.74
N GLY A 531 -11.44 -7.54 14.45
CA GLY A 531 -12.70 -7.88 13.81
C GLY A 531 -12.95 -9.40 13.71
N LYS A 532 -14.17 -9.77 13.29
CA LYS A 532 -14.67 -11.15 13.30
C LYS A 532 -13.83 -12.14 12.48
N ASP A 533 -13.17 -11.68 11.44
CA ASP A 533 -12.41 -12.49 10.47
C ASP A 533 -10.88 -12.32 10.62
N VAL A 534 -10.42 -11.78 11.75
CA VAL A 534 -9.01 -11.66 12.13
C VAL A 534 -8.74 -12.49 13.38
N LEU A 535 -7.62 -13.22 13.41
CA LEU A 535 -7.24 -14.02 14.57
C LEU A 535 -7.01 -13.13 15.80
N LYS A 536 -7.62 -13.52 16.94
CA LYS A 536 -7.47 -12.82 18.23
C LYS A 536 -6.03 -12.75 18.76
N GLY A 537 -5.10 -13.51 18.18
CA GLY A 537 -3.68 -13.53 18.54
C GLY A 537 -2.79 -12.69 17.60
N ILE A 538 -3.37 -11.86 16.73
CA ILE A 538 -2.59 -10.93 15.93
C ILE A 538 -1.96 -9.87 16.83
N PHE A 539 -0.72 -9.50 16.56
CA PHE A 539 -0.02 -8.44 17.29
C PHE A 539 1.01 -7.78 16.38
N TRP A 540 1.27 -6.51 16.62
CA TRP A 540 2.21 -5.76 15.82
C TRP A 540 3.67 -6.06 16.19
N MET A 541 4.50 -6.13 15.16
CA MET A 541 5.94 -6.31 15.26
C MET A 541 6.66 -5.38 14.29
N PRO A 542 7.61 -4.55 14.74
CA PRO A 542 8.39 -3.68 13.86
C PRO A 542 9.00 -4.44 12.69
N PHE A 543 8.90 -3.88 11.49
CA PHE A 543 9.33 -4.47 10.22
C PHE A 543 8.56 -5.73 9.81
N VAL A 544 8.23 -6.63 10.71
CA VAL A 544 7.61 -7.92 10.39
C VAL A 544 6.18 -7.73 9.91
N THR A 545 5.35 -7.04 10.68
CA THR A 545 3.94 -6.79 10.33
C THR A 545 3.80 -6.08 8.98
N PHE A 546 4.66 -5.08 8.71
CA PHE A 546 4.69 -4.41 7.42
C PHE A 546 4.89 -5.40 6.25
N TRP A 547 5.89 -6.27 6.34
CA TRP A 547 6.16 -7.24 5.27
C TRP A 547 5.10 -8.34 5.18
N GLN A 548 4.48 -8.67 6.30
CA GLN A 548 3.36 -9.61 6.32
C GLN A 548 2.15 -9.04 5.55
N VAL A 549 1.70 -7.84 5.91
CA VAL A 549 0.56 -7.18 5.25
C VAL A 549 0.90 -6.83 3.78
N THR A 550 2.16 -6.41 3.49
CA THR A 550 2.62 -6.18 2.11
C THR A 550 2.52 -7.45 1.26
N ALA A 551 2.86 -8.60 1.82
CA ALA A 551 2.78 -9.87 1.10
C ALA A 551 1.34 -10.41 0.97
N ASP A 552 0.40 -9.94 1.79
CA ASP A 552 -1.02 -10.26 1.69
C ASP A 552 -1.71 -9.48 0.54
N LEU A 553 -1.20 -8.27 0.16
CA LEU A 553 -1.80 -7.42 -0.88
C LEU A 553 -2.08 -8.13 -2.22
N PRO A 554 -1.14 -8.88 -2.83
CA PRO A 554 -1.40 -9.56 -4.10
C PRO A 554 -2.44 -10.69 -4.01
N PHE A 555 -2.77 -11.14 -2.81
CA PHE A 555 -3.68 -12.23 -2.53
C PHE A 555 -4.97 -11.77 -1.85
N ALA A 556 -5.17 -10.46 -1.77
CA ALA A 556 -6.30 -9.84 -1.08
C ALA A 556 -7.66 -10.33 -1.59
N THR A 557 -7.78 -10.61 -2.90
CA THR A 557 -8.98 -11.16 -3.56
C THR A 557 -8.96 -12.70 -3.68
N GLY A 558 -7.99 -13.39 -3.08
CA GLY A 558 -7.84 -14.85 -3.14
C GLY A 558 -8.53 -15.59 -2.00
N VAL A 559 -9.52 -14.99 -1.36
CA VAL A 559 -10.32 -15.53 -0.25
C VAL A 559 -11.81 -15.44 -0.59
N PRO A 560 -12.67 -16.25 0.05
CA PRO A 560 -14.12 -16.20 -0.16
C PRO A 560 -14.73 -14.82 0.13
N GLY A 561 -15.91 -14.54 -0.45
CA GLY A 561 -16.69 -13.34 -0.18
C GLY A 561 -16.91 -13.11 1.32
N GLY A 562 -16.89 -11.86 1.76
CA GLY A 562 -16.95 -11.47 3.18
C GLY A 562 -15.62 -11.49 3.91
N HIS A 563 -14.51 -11.71 3.18
CA HIS A 563 -13.16 -11.74 3.73
C HIS A 563 -12.15 -11.08 2.79
N GLY A 564 -11.05 -10.59 3.35
CA GLY A 564 -10.02 -9.92 2.56
C GLY A 564 -10.61 -8.79 1.73
N HIS A 565 -10.19 -8.71 0.48
CA HIS A 565 -10.67 -7.69 -0.47
C HIS A 565 -11.70 -8.25 -1.46
N THR A 566 -12.55 -9.19 -1.00
CA THR A 566 -13.58 -9.84 -1.82
C THR A 566 -14.96 -9.42 -1.32
N TYR A 567 -15.48 -8.35 -1.91
CA TYR A 567 -16.82 -7.82 -1.65
C TYR A 567 -17.77 -8.39 -2.68
N THR A 568 -18.91 -8.95 -2.24
CA THR A 568 -19.89 -9.61 -3.11
C THR A 568 -21.31 -9.35 -2.63
N SER A 569 -21.91 -10.28 -1.92
CA SER A 569 -23.29 -10.20 -1.41
C SER A 569 -23.52 -9.06 -0.41
N GLU A 570 -22.47 -8.52 0.19
CA GLU A 570 -22.51 -7.38 1.11
C GLU A 570 -23.00 -6.09 0.43
N TYR A 571 -22.79 -5.97 -0.88
CA TYR A 571 -23.33 -4.84 -1.66
C TYR A 571 -24.85 -4.75 -1.56
N VAL A 572 -25.53 -5.89 -1.39
CA VAL A 572 -27.00 -5.94 -1.29
C VAL A 572 -27.49 -5.13 -0.08
N ASP A 573 -26.92 -5.39 1.08
CA ASP A 573 -27.28 -4.67 2.30
C ASP A 573 -26.73 -3.24 2.31
N GLY A 574 -25.54 -3.06 1.75
CA GLY A 574 -24.92 -1.73 1.60
C GLY A 574 -25.78 -0.80 0.74
N PHE A 575 -26.14 -1.21 -0.47
CA PHE A 575 -26.99 -0.39 -1.33
C PHE A 575 -28.43 -0.29 -0.83
N ASN A 576 -28.98 -1.35 -0.22
CA ASN A 576 -30.29 -1.26 0.40
C ASN A 576 -30.34 -0.14 1.46
N ALA A 577 -29.30 -0.01 2.26
CA ALA A 577 -29.22 1.04 3.26
C ALA A 577 -28.99 2.45 2.64
N VAL A 578 -28.20 2.55 1.59
CA VAL A 578 -27.89 3.84 0.91
C VAL A 578 -29.07 4.33 0.09
N ILE A 579 -29.70 3.46 -0.72
CA ILE A 579 -30.78 3.81 -1.65
C ILE A 579 -32.12 3.88 -0.93
N GLN A 580 -32.37 2.97 0.01
CA GLN A 580 -33.67 2.72 0.67
C GLN A 580 -34.79 2.52 -0.37
N PRO A 581 -34.69 1.46 -1.19
CA PRO A 581 -35.68 1.21 -2.22
C PRO A 581 -37.04 0.85 -1.59
N ALA A 582 -38.12 1.37 -2.16
CA ALA A 582 -39.47 1.06 -1.68
C ALA A 582 -39.86 -0.37 -2.06
N GLY A 583 -40.52 -1.07 -1.13
CA GLY A 583 -41.11 -2.38 -1.41
C GLY A 583 -40.18 -3.59 -1.32
N ILE A 584 -38.90 -3.41 -1.04
CA ILE A 584 -37.95 -4.51 -0.82
C ILE A 584 -38.09 -5.05 0.59
N THR A 585 -38.31 -6.35 0.71
CA THR A 585 -38.46 -7.05 1.99
C THR A 585 -37.13 -7.73 2.43
N PRO A 586 -37.00 -8.13 3.71
CA PRO A 586 -35.84 -8.91 4.15
C PRO A 586 -35.67 -10.25 3.40
N GLN A 587 -36.77 -10.86 2.91
CA GLN A 587 -36.72 -12.05 2.08
C GLN A 587 -36.14 -11.77 0.71
N ASP A 588 -36.50 -10.64 0.10
CA ASP A 588 -35.95 -10.22 -1.19
C ASP A 588 -34.45 -9.97 -1.07
N LEU A 589 -33.99 -9.32 0.00
CA LEU A 589 -32.54 -9.14 0.24
C LEU A 589 -31.81 -10.48 0.38
N THR A 590 -32.43 -11.45 1.06
CA THR A 590 -31.85 -12.80 1.19
C THR A 590 -31.76 -13.52 -0.16
N SER A 591 -32.77 -13.39 -1.00
CA SER A 591 -32.76 -13.93 -2.37
C SER A 591 -31.72 -13.23 -3.24
N LEU A 592 -31.64 -11.90 -3.16
CA LEU A 592 -30.68 -11.13 -3.95
C LEU A 592 -29.23 -11.45 -3.55
N ARG A 593 -28.93 -11.65 -2.26
CA ARG A 593 -27.59 -12.09 -1.84
C ARG A 593 -27.17 -13.41 -2.49
N LYS A 594 -28.08 -14.37 -2.66
CA LYS A 594 -27.79 -15.63 -3.36
C LYS A 594 -27.52 -15.40 -4.85
N ILE A 595 -28.39 -14.59 -5.52
CA ILE A 595 -28.20 -14.24 -6.92
C ILE A 595 -26.82 -13.60 -7.14
N ILE A 596 -26.47 -12.60 -6.33
CA ILE A 596 -25.19 -11.87 -6.44
C ILE A 596 -23.99 -12.75 -6.07
N ALA A 597 -24.13 -13.66 -5.11
CA ALA A 597 -23.09 -14.64 -4.78
C ALA A 597 -22.88 -15.72 -5.86
N GLY A 598 -23.82 -15.88 -6.79
CA GLY A 598 -23.79 -16.94 -7.79
C GLY A 598 -24.19 -18.31 -7.27
N ASP A 599 -24.99 -18.36 -6.22
CA ASP A 599 -25.43 -19.58 -5.51
C ASP A 599 -26.78 -20.12 -6.03
N GLU A 600 -27.22 -19.75 -7.23
CA GLU A 600 -28.45 -20.27 -7.88
C GLU A 600 -28.18 -21.48 -8.78
#